data_beee057b0b58d77c58cb7c25ba444e04
#
_entry.id   beee057b0b58d77c58cb7c25ba444e04
#
_cell.length_a   1.000
_cell.length_b   1.000
_cell.length_c   1.000
_cell.angle_alpha   90.00
_cell.angle_beta   90.00
_cell.angle_gamma   90.00
#
_symmetry.space_group_name_H-M   'P 1'
#
loop_
_entity.id
_entity.type
_entity.pdbx_description
1 polymer ?
#
loop_
_entity_poly.entity_id
_entity_poly.type
_entity_poly.pdbx_seq_one_letter_code
_entity_poly.pdbx_strand_id
1 'polypeptide(L)'
;MTNARVRRKPAEHADPATRAAVYRLEDQVGFLLRCAHQRATEIFNAVMARFGVTPTQFAALTKLDDLGSVSQNQLGRLTRMDPATVSGVIGRLIARGYVRQSTDIKDARLVMLMLTPVGQTAVTAMKGIAAEVSRRTLEPLNAAEATVLLKALAKIG
;
A
#
# COMPACT_ATOMS: atom_id res chain seq x y z
N MET A 1 36.79 33.08 -46.50
CA MET A 1 35.60 32.26 -46.17
C MET A 1 35.60 32.03 -44.65
N THR A 2 34.87 32.92 -43.93
CA THR A 2 34.91 33.03 -42.48
C THR A 2 33.70 32.32 -41.88
N ASN A 3 33.95 31.26 -41.11
CA ASN A 3 32.92 30.41 -40.50
C ASN A 3 32.48 31.00 -39.15
N ALA A 4 31.34 31.68 -39.08
CA ALA A 4 30.79 32.27 -37.88
C ALA A 4 30.12 31.19 -37.02
N ARG A 5 30.78 30.77 -35.93
CA ARG A 5 30.21 29.96 -34.87
C ARG A 5 29.15 30.77 -34.13
N VAL A 6 27.86 30.42 -34.32
CA VAL A 6 26.78 30.90 -33.51
C VAL A 6 26.90 30.29 -32.10
N ARG A 7 27.32 31.10 -31.14
CA ARG A 7 27.28 30.78 -29.70
C ARG A 7 25.81 30.71 -29.26
N ARG A 8 25.30 29.51 -28.97
CA ARG A 8 24.06 29.35 -28.23
C ARG A 8 24.25 29.90 -26.83
N LYS A 9 23.49 30.93 -26.44
CA LYS A 9 23.39 31.41 -25.05
C LYS A 9 22.87 30.23 -24.18
N PRO A 10 23.41 30.07 -22.93
CA PRO A 10 22.83 29.15 -21.95
C PRO A 10 21.43 29.63 -21.61
N ALA A 11 20.49 28.68 -21.44
CA ALA A 11 19.14 28.94 -21.01
C ALA A 11 19.16 29.76 -19.71
N GLU A 12 18.64 30.97 -19.74
CA GLU A 12 18.40 31.83 -18.60
C GLU A 12 17.65 31.03 -17.51
N HIS A 13 18.17 31.07 -16.29
CA HIS A 13 17.50 30.53 -15.11
C HIS A 13 16.16 31.28 -14.99
N ALA A 14 15.07 30.57 -15.22
CA ALA A 14 13.74 31.11 -15.00
C ALA A 14 13.64 31.56 -13.53
N ASP A 15 13.19 32.80 -13.32
CA ASP A 15 12.96 33.43 -12.02
C ASP A 15 12.19 32.49 -11.08
N PRO A 16 12.62 32.29 -9.82
CA PRO A 16 11.89 31.52 -8.82
C PRO A 16 10.41 31.89 -8.68
N ALA A 17 10.07 33.18 -8.86
CA ALA A 17 8.69 33.68 -8.86
C ALA A 17 7.86 33.12 -10.03
N THR A 18 8.45 32.96 -11.23
CA THR A 18 7.78 32.37 -12.40
C THR A 18 7.54 30.87 -12.23
N ARG A 19 8.45 30.16 -11.54
CA ARG A 19 8.26 28.76 -11.18
C ARG A 19 7.14 28.57 -10.15
N ALA A 20 7.03 29.45 -9.16
CA ALA A 20 5.97 29.40 -8.15
C ALA A 20 4.58 29.67 -8.76
N ALA A 21 4.47 30.51 -9.77
CA ALA A 21 3.21 30.82 -10.47
C ALA A 21 2.64 29.65 -11.29
N VAL A 22 3.47 28.65 -11.62
CA VAL A 22 3.09 27.44 -12.39
C VAL A 22 2.86 26.23 -11.49
N TYR A 23 3.33 26.26 -10.22
CA TYR A 23 3.15 25.15 -9.28
C TYR A 23 1.72 25.13 -8.71
N ARG A 24 1.01 24.05 -8.98
CA ARG A 24 -0.31 23.78 -8.40
C ARG A 24 -0.23 22.48 -7.62
N LEU A 25 -0.64 22.50 -6.36
CA LEU A 25 -0.63 21.35 -5.48
C LEU A 25 -1.52 20.23 -6.04
N GLU A 26 -2.67 20.62 -6.61
CA GLU A 26 -3.68 19.71 -7.15
C GLU A 26 -3.18 18.91 -8.36
N ASP A 27 -2.13 19.38 -9.03
CA ASP A 27 -1.52 18.72 -10.19
C ASP A 27 -0.35 17.79 -9.76
N GLN A 28 0.01 17.78 -8.46
CA GLN A 28 1.15 17.01 -7.99
C GLN A 28 0.76 15.55 -7.71
N VAL A 29 1.54 14.62 -8.28
CA VAL A 29 1.31 13.18 -8.16
C VAL A 29 1.21 12.73 -6.70
N GLY A 30 2.08 13.25 -5.81
CA GLY A 30 2.06 12.91 -4.39
C GLY A 30 0.76 13.33 -3.69
N PHE A 31 0.23 14.52 -4.04
CA PHE A 31 -1.05 15.00 -3.53
C PHE A 31 -2.21 14.13 -4.03
N LEU A 32 -2.24 13.83 -5.34
CA LEU A 32 -3.28 13.00 -5.95
C LEU A 32 -3.29 11.59 -5.38
N LEU A 33 -2.12 10.96 -5.20
CA LEU A 33 -1.99 9.65 -4.57
C LEU A 33 -2.47 9.66 -3.12
N ARG A 34 -2.16 10.72 -2.36
CA ARG A 34 -2.65 10.88 -0.98
C ARG A 34 -4.17 10.97 -0.94
N CYS A 35 -4.79 11.77 -1.80
CA CYS A 35 -6.25 11.90 -1.89
C CYS A 35 -6.92 10.57 -2.28
N ALA A 36 -6.37 9.87 -3.28
CA ALA A 36 -6.85 8.55 -3.69
C ALA A 36 -6.72 7.52 -2.57
N HIS A 37 -5.59 7.52 -1.85
CA HIS A 37 -5.37 6.65 -0.70
C HIS A 37 -6.36 6.92 0.44
N GLN A 38 -6.63 8.20 0.76
CA GLN A 38 -7.61 8.58 1.76
C GLN A 38 -8.99 8.03 1.41
N ARG A 39 -9.47 8.26 0.17
CA ARG A 39 -10.74 7.71 -0.31
C ARG A 39 -10.79 6.19 -0.21
N ALA A 40 -9.75 5.50 -0.68
CA ALA A 40 -9.67 4.04 -0.62
C ALA A 40 -9.73 3.53 0.83
N THR A 41 -9.07 4.23 1.77
CA THR A 41 -9.09 3.89 3.20
C THR A 41 -10.46 4.09 3.82
N GLU A 42 -11.17 5.16 3.50
CA GLU A 42 -12.53 5.41 3.97
C GLU A 42 -13.50 4.31 3.49
N ILE A 43 -13.43 3.95 2.20
CA ILE A 43 -14.21 2.84 1.63
C ILE A 43 -13.86 1.52 2.31
N PHE A 44 -12.57 1.24 2.49
CA PHE A 44 -12.11 0.04 3.19
C PHE A 44 -12.70 -0.04 4.60
N ASN A 45 -12.60 1.03 5.37
CA ASN A 45 -13.11 1.09 6.74
C ASN A 45 -14.62 0.86 6.79
N ALA A 46 -15.39 1.40 5.82
CA ALA A 46 -16.83 1.16 5.74
C ALA A 46 -17.15 -0.30 5.39
N VAL A 47 -16.47 -0.89 4.41
CA VAL A 47 -16.71 -2.28 3.98
C VAL A 47 -16.27 -3.28 5.05
N MET A 48 -15.15 -3.01 5.72
CA MET A 48 -14.54 -3.90 6.73
C MET A 48 -14.96 -3.58 8.17
N ALA A 49 -15.91 -2.67 8.39
CA ALA A 49 -16.30 -2.16 9.71
C ALA A 49 -16.55 -3.26 10.75
N ARG A 50 -17.26 -4.33 10.37
CA ARG A 50 -17.58 -5.46 11.27
C ARG A 50 -16.36 -6.23 11.77
N PHE A 51 -15.22 -6.17 11.06
CA PHE A 51 -13.98 -6.85 11.44
C PHE A 51 -13.06 -5.94 12.25
N GLY A 52 -13.24 -4.63 12.17
CA GLY A 52 -12.44 -3.63 12.87
C GLY A 52 -10.95 -3.68 12.52
N VAL A 53 -10.58 -4.09 11.32
CA VAL A 53 -9.19 -4.16 10.85
C VAL A 53 -8.86 -2.97 9.95
N THR A 54 -7.60 -2.54 9.99
CA THR A 54 -7.06 -1.53 9.07
C THR A 54 -6.60 -2.18 7.75
N PRO A 55 -6.41 -1.40 6.65
CA PRO A 55 -5.82 -1.93 5.41
C PRO A 55 -4.51 -2.68 5.62
N THR A 56 -3.61 -2.16 6.46
CA THR A 56 -2.32 -2.80 6.78
C THR A 56 -2.48 -4.11 7.55
N GLN A 57 -3.44 -4.18 8.48
CA GLN A 57 -3.77 -5.41 9.19
C GLN A 57 -4.37 -6.47 8.25
N PHE A 58 -5.26 -6.07 7.35
CA PHE A 58 -5.83 -6.96 6.34
C PHE A 58 -4.76 -7.49 5.38
N ALA A 59 -3.84 -6.64 4.92
CA ALA A 59 -2.72 -7.06 4.08
C ALA A 59 -1.84 -8.12 4.79
N ALA A 60 -1.54 -7.92 6.07
CA ALA A 60 -0.79 -8.89 6.87
C ALA A 60 -1.53 -10.23 7.00
N LEU A 61 -2.83 -10.20 7.33
CA LEU A 61 -3.68 -11.40 7.44
C LEU A 61 -3.75 -12.16 6.11
N THR A 62 -3.91 -11.45 5.00
CA THR A 62 -3.95 -12.04 3.66
C THR A 62 -2.65 -12.75 3.32
N LYS A 63 -1.49 -12.13 3.62
CA LYS A 63 -0.19 -12.77 3.37
C LYS A 63 0.06 -13.98 4.27
N LEU A 64 -0.40 -13.95 5.52
CA LEU A 64 -0.35 -15.12 6.41
C LEU A 64 -1.24 -16.26 5.92
N ASP A 65 -2.42 -15.94 5.38
CA ASP A 65 -3.31 -16.93 4.79
C ASP A 65 -2.71 -17.58 3.54
N ASP A 66 -2.11 -16.77 2.66
CA ASP A 66 -1.51 -17.26 1.40
C ASP A 66 -0.29 -18.17 1.63
N LEU A 67 0.49 -17.94 2.70
CA LEU A 67 1.78 -18.58 2.94
C LEU A 67 1.79 -19.57 4.13
N GLY A 68 0.74 -19.54 4.94
CA GLY A 68 0.61 -20.37 6.13
C GLY A 68 1.48 -19.92 7.31
N SER A 69 2.78 -19.70 7.08
CA SER A 69 3.72 -19.31 8.15
C SER A 69 4.84 -18.43 7.57
N VAL A 70 5.13 -17.31 8.22
CA VAL A 70 6.21 -16.39 7.82
C VAL A 70 6.86 -15.74 9.04
N SER A 71 8.14 -15.37 8.92
CA SER A 71 8.79 -14.53 9.94
C SER A 71 8.30 -13.06 9.84
N GLN A 72 8.44 -12.33 10.94
CA GLN A 72 8.07 -10.90 10.98
C GLN A 72 8.78 -10.08 9.89
N ASN A 73 10.09 -10.30 9.70
CA ASN A 73 10.87 -9.60 8.68
C ASN A 73 10.40 -9.93 7.26
N GLN A 74 10.03 -11.18 7.01
CA GLN A 74 9.48 -11.59 5.72
C GLN A 74 8.11 -10.95 5.48
N LEU A 75 7.24 -10.92 6.49
CA LEU A 75 5.94 -10.27 6.40
C LEU A 75 6.08 -8.77 6.10
N GLY A 76 7.01 -8.07 6.77
CA GLY A 76 7.31 -6.66 6.49
C GLY A 76 7.69 -6.42 5.04
N ARG A 77 8.62 -7.22 4.48
CA ARG A 77 9.01 -7.13 3.07
C ARG A 77 7.83 -7.38 2.11
N LEU A 78 7.03 -8.41 2.38
CA LEU A 78 5.89 -8.79 1.52
C LEU A 78 4.75 -7.76 1.55
N THR A 79 4.61 -7.03 2.64
CA THR A 79 3.56 -6.01 2.82
C THR A 79 4.09 -4.59 2.68
N ARG A 80 5.39 -4.42 2.37
CA ARG A 80 6.08 -3.13 2.24
C ARG A 80 5.93 -2.24 3.49
N MET A 81 5.94 -2.86 4.66
CA MET A 81 5.91 -2.19 5.96
C MET A 81 7.32 -2.08 6.54
N ASP A 82 7.62 -0.94 7.15
CA ASP A 82 8.82 -0.78 7.97
C ASP A 82 8.77 -1.64 9.25
N PRO A 83 9.91 -1.92 9.91
CA PRO A 83 9.96 -2.79 11.08
C PRO A 83 9.07 -2.35 12.25
N ALA A 84 8.92 -1.04 12.48
CA ALA A 84 8.08 -0.52 13.57
C ALA A 84 6.60 -0.73 13.25
N THR A 85 6.20 -0.43 12.02
CA THR A 85 4.82 -0.62 11.53
C THR A 85 4.42 -2.09 11.59
N VAL A 86 5.25 -3.01 11.06
CA VAL A 86 4.92 -4.44 11.08
C VAL A 86 4.81 -4.99 12.50
N SER A 87 5.69 -4.56 13.41
CA SER A 87 5.63 -4.96 14.83
C SER A 87 4.31 -4.52 15.48
N GLY A 88 3.91 -3.27 15.28
CA GLY A 88 2.65 -2.74 15.80
C GLY A 88 1.42 -3.41 15.19
N VAL A 89 1.45 -3.76 13.90
CA VAL A 89 0.37 -4.51 13.22
C VAL A 89 0.23 -5.90 13.83
N ILE A 90 1.35 -6.64 13.96
CA ILE A 90 1.36 -8.00 14.51
C ILE A 90 0.88 -8.00 15.96
N GLY A 91 1.37 -7.08 16.80
CA GLY A 91 0.93 -6.98 18.20
C GLY A 91 -0.59 -6.82 18.33
N ARG A 92 -1.20 -5.97 17.50
CA ARG A 92 -2.65 -5.79 17.48
C ARG A 92 -3.42 -7.02 16.97
N LEU A 93 -2.88 -7.75 15.99
CA LEU A 93 -3.49 -8.97 15.48
C LEU A 93 -3.41 -10.13 16.48
N ILE A 94 -2.31 -10.22 17.23
CA ILE A 94 -2.16 -11.18 18.36
C ILE A 94 -3.16 -10.85 19.47
N ALA A 95 -3.26 -9.58 19.86
CA ALA A 95 -4.21 -9.14 20.89
C ALA A 95 -5.66 -9.43 20.53
N ARG A 96 -5.98 -9.47 19.20
CA ARG A 96 -7.31 -9.88 18.70
C ARG A 96 -7.49 -11.39 18.55
N GLY A 97 -6.47 -12.17 18.82
CA GLY A 97 -6.50 -13.61 18.66
C GLY A 97 -6.51 -14.10 17.20
N TYR A 98 -6.19 -13.25 16.21
CA TYR A 98 -6.15 -13.63 14.80
C TYR A 98 -4.82 -14.25 14.39
N VAL A 99 -3.74 -13.86 15.06
CA VAL A 99 -2.37 -14.32 14.80
C VAL A 99 -1.78 -14.92 16.07
N ARG A 100 -0.98 -15.95 15.92
CA ARG A 100 -0.15 -16.52 16.98
C ARG A 100 1.30 -16.57 16.54
N GLN A 101 2.18 -16.53 17.51
CA GLN A 101 3.61 -16.77 17.34
C GLN A 101 3.93 -18.22 17.64
N SER A 102 4.88 -18.79 16.91
CA SER A 102 5.45 -20.10 17.15
C SER A 102 6.95 -20.02 16.90
N THR A 103 7.73 -20.77 17.65
CA THR A 103 9.16 -20.94 17.36
C THR A 103 9.32 -21.86 16.16
N ASP A 104 10.24 -21.55 15.26
CA ASP A 104 10.56 -22.44 14.13
C ASP A 104 11.15 -23.76 14.64
N ILE A 105 10.74 -24.88 14.02
CA ILE A 105 11.18 -26.23 14.43
C ILE A 105 12.67 -26.43 14.15
N LYS A 106 13.20 -25.75 13.13
CA LYS A 106 14.60 -25.90 12.68
C LYS A 106 15.55 -24.89 13.33
N ASP A 107 15.04 -23.72 13.71
CA ASP A 107 15.81 -22.67 14.37
C ASP A 107 14.97 -22.00 15.48
N ALA A 108 15.27 -22.37 16.73
CA ALA A 108 14.60 -21.84 17.91
C ALA A 108 14.73 -20.31 18.09
N ARG A 109 15.61 -19.63 17.32
CA ARG A 109 15.78 -18.18 17.34
C ARG A 109 14.80 -17.48 16.40
N LEU A 110 14.17 -18.23 15.49
CA LEU A 110 13.26 -17.68 14.49
C LEU A 110 11.81 -17.77 14.96
N VAL A 111 11.20 -16.62 15.20
CA VAL A 111 9.78 -16.52 15.54
C VAL A 111 8.96 -16.47 14.25
N MET A 112 8.07 -17.46 14.12
CA MET A 112 7.14 -17.58 13.00
C MET A 112 5.75 -17.08 13.39
N LEU A 113 5.09 -16.43 12.47
CA LEU A 113 3.72 -15.91 12.59
C LEU A 113 2.79 -16.82 11.79
N MET A 114 1.65 -17.15 12.38
CA MET A 114 0.63 -18.00 11.77
C MET A 114 -0.76 -17.50 12.14
N LEU A 115 -1.74 -17.75 11.28
CA LEU A 115 -3.13 -17.52 11.65
C LEU A 115 -3.57 -18.52 12.73
N THR A 116 -4.44 -18.08 13.61
CA THR A 116 -5.24 -18.95 14.46
C THR A 116 -6.46 -19.47 13.68
N PRO A 117 -7.18 -20.49 14.16
CA PRO A 117 -8.46 -20.89 13.52
C PRO A 117 -9.46 -19.73 13.42
N VAL A 118 -9.51 -18.85 14.42
CA VAL A 118 -10.36 -17.65 14.40
C VAL A 118 -9.86 -16.67 13.35
N GLY A 119 -8.56 -16.47 13.25
CA GLY A 119 -7.94 -15.63 12.21
C GLY A 119 -8.19 -16.17 10.81
N GLN A 120 -8.12 -17.49 10.61
CA GLN A 120 -8.42 -18.15 9.34
C GLN A 120 -9.87 -17.90 8.89
N THR A 121 -10.81 -18.10 9.79
CA THR A 121 -12.25 -17.83 9.52
C THR A 121 -12.46 -16.36 9.18
N ALA A 122 -11.85 -15.46 9.95
CA ALA A 122 -11.99 -14.03 9.74
C ALA A 122 -11.41 -13.58 8.39
N VAL A 123 -10.19 -14.02 8.02
CA VAL A 123 -9.57 -13.61 6.75
C VAL A 123 -10.33 -14.15 5.53
N THR A 124 -10.84 -15.36 5.60
CA THR A 124 -11.69 -15.94 4.55
C THR A 124 -12.94 -15.08 4.33
N ALA A 125 -13.63 -14.69 5.39
CA ALA A 125 -14.81 -13.83 5.31
C ALA A 125 -14.45 -12.41 4.80
N MET A 126 -13.30 -11.85 5.20
CA MET A 126 -12.81 -10.56 4.69
C MET A 126 -12.48 -10.63 3.19
N LYS A 127 -11.78 -11.69 2.73
CA LYS A 127 -11.46 -11.89 1.31
C LYS A 127 -12.72 -11.95 0.45
N GLY A 128 -13.80 -12.54 0.96
CA GLY A 128 -15.10 -12.62 0.27
C GLY A 128 -15.74 -11.27 -0.05
N ILE A 129 -15.42 -10.22 0.71
CA ILE A 129 -15.95 -8.87 0.50
C ILE A 129 -14.90 -7.85 0.05
N ALA A 130 -13.64 -8.22 0.02
CA ALA A 130 -12.53 -7.29 -0.29
C ALA A 130 -12.60 -6.70 -1.70
N ALA A 131 -13.13 -7.46 -2.68
CA ALA A 131 -13.30 -6.99 -4.05
C ALA A 131 -14.20 -5.74 -4.14
N GLU A 132 -15.16 -5.60 -3.21
CA GLU A 132 -16.06 -4.45 -3.14
C GLU A 132 -15.28 -3.14 -2.85
N VAL A 133 -14.19 -3.20 -2.07
CA VAL A 133 -13.34 -2.03 -1.82
C VAL A 133 -12.76 -1.51 -3.12
N SER A 134 -12.15 -2.39 -3.93
CA SER A 134 -11.59 -2.02 -5.23
C SER A 134 -12.66 -1.51 -6.18
N ARG A 135 -13.79 -2.21 -6.29
CA ARG A 135 -14.91 -1.80 -7.13
C ARG A 135 -15.38 -0.38 -6.79
N ARG A 136 -15.64 -0.07 -5.51
CA ARG A 136 -16.12 1.25 -5.06
C ARG A 136 -15.05 2.32 -5.19
N THR A 137 -13.78 1.98 -4.99
CA THR A 137 -12.67 2.93 -5.15
C THR A 137 -12.53 3.37 -6.60
N LEU A 138 -12.71 2.43 -7.55
CA LEU A 138 -12.57 2.69 -8.99
C LEU A 138 -13.88 3.12 -9.67
N GLU A 139 -15.00 3.20 -8.94
CA GLU A 139 -16.33 3.55 -9.47
C GLU A 139 -16.37 4.84 -10.32
N PRO A 140 -15.59 5.91 -10.04
CA PRO A 140 -15.56 7.10 -10.89
C PRO A 140 -14.89 6.91 -12.25
N LEU A 141 -14.23 5.77 -12.49
CA LEU A 141 -13.48 5.47 -13.70
C LEU A 141 -14.24 4.48 -14.60
N ASN A 142 -14.13 4.65 -15.91
CA ASN A 142 -14.53 3.61 -16.84
C ASN A 142 -13.52 2.44 -16.83
N ALA A 143 -13.87 1.31 -17.45
CA ALA A 143 -13.05 0.09 -17.44
C ALA A 143 -11.63 0.28 -18.03
N ALA A 144 -11.50 1.09 -19.08
CA ALA A 144 -10.20 1.39 -19.70
C ALA A 144 -9.32 2.23 -18.78
N GLU A 145 -9.86 3.28 -18.18
CA GLU A 145 -9.17 4.15 -17.22
C GLU A 145 -8.74 3.38 -15.97
N ALA A 146 -9.61 2.53 -15.40
CA ALA A 146 -9.28 1.68 -14.27
C ALA A 146 -8.12 0.73 -14.59
N THR A 147 -8.13 0.13 -15.78
CA THR A 147 -7.04 -0.77 -16.22
C THR A 147 -5.71 0.00 -16.36
N VAL A 148 -5.73 1.19 -16.94
CA VAL A 148 -4.54 2.02 -17.10
C VAL A 148 -4.00 2.45 -15.73
N LEU A 149 -4.87 2.92 -14.83
CA LEU A 149 -4.50 3.32 -13.47
C LEU A 149 -3.83 2.18 -12.70
N LEU A 150 -4.43 0.99 -12.68
CA LEU A 150 -3.87 -0.17 -11.97
C LEU A 150 -2.50 -0.57 -12.53
N LYS A 151 -2.32 -0.57 -13.87
CA LYS A 151 -1.03 -0.83 -14.51
C LYS A 151 0.00 0.24 -14.16
N ALA A 152 -0.38 1.52 -14.12
CA ALA A 152 0.51 2.62 -13.76
C ALA A 152 0.95 2.53 -12.29
N LEU A 153 0.01 2.31 -11.37
CA LEU A 153 0.31 2.14 -9.94
C LEU A 153 1.25 0.95 -9.68
N ALA A 154 1.06 -0.17 -10.38
CA ALA A 154 1.94 -1.34 -10.26
C ALA A 154 3.38 -1.10 -10.75
N LYS A 155 3.61 -0.08 -11.59
CA LYS A 155 4.96 0.28 -12.06
C LYS A 155 5.72 1.20 -11.10
N ILE A 156 5.01 2.01 -10.33
CA ILE A 156 5.61 3.02 -9.44
C ILE A 156 5.63 2.58 -7.97
N GLY A 157 4.90 1.56 -7.60
CA GLY A 157 4.86 0.94 -6.26
C GLY A 157 5.36 -0.48 -6.29
#